data_1b3d00da89d9966e59a9ca625567de6f
#
_entry.id   1b3d00da89d9966e59a9ca625567de6f
#
_cell.length_a   1.000
_cell.length_b   1.000
_cell.length_c   1.000
_cell.angle_alpha   90.00
_cell.angle_beta   90.00
_cell.angle_gamma   90.00
#
_symmetry.space_group_name_H-M   'P 1'
#
loop_
_entity.id
_entity.type
_entity.pdbx_description
1 polymer ?
#
loop_
_entity_poly.entity_id
_entity_poly.type
_entity_poly.pdbx_seq_one_letter_code
_entity_poly.pdbx_strand_id
1 'polypeptide(L)'
;DFDRGGLHYTLLDVVKTDQAETDTKDYAEVITLETDTKDMALIIQQLELSMDVTTEDGYTGTLMPDYPGITVEAKGYKTSSRTVTATRSYPNLSDADTSLIPRTIQDGGRTLTLADVQWQEAGGFYNASATYSGTASSKYATGYIATVEYKGEVSRTSCDTVLYTATFASHGETHSENSPQPT
;
A
#
# COMPACT_ATOMS: atom_id res chain seq x y z
N ASP A 1 16.37 38.28 -48.28
CA ASP A 1 15.83 39.61 -48.61
C ASP A 1 14.65 39.48 -49.60
N PHE A 2 13.68 40.35 -49.55
CA PHE A 2 12.52 40.31 -50.43
C PHE A 2 11.86 41.70 -50.52
N ASP A 3 11.10 41.90 -51.58
CA ASP A 3 10.37 43.15 -51.83
C ASP A 3 8.86 42.95 -51.59
N ARG A 4 8.22 43.83 -50.90
CA ARG A 4 6.77 43.83 -50.66
C ARG A 4 6.20 45.25 -50.53
N GLY A 5 5.21 45.57 -51.37
CA GLY A 5 4.52 46.87 -51.30
C GLY A 5 5.42 48.09 -51.62
N GLY A 6 6.45 47.89 -52.49
CA GLY A 6 7.39 48.95 -52.81
C GLY A 6 8.48 49.22 -51.77
N LEU A 7 8.60 48.34 -50.78
CA LEU A 7 9.64 48.39 -49.76
C LEU A 7 10.55 47.19 -49.92
N HIS A 8 11.87 47.41 -49.79
CA HIS A 8 12.85 46.35 -49.71
C HIS A 8 13.08 45.95 -48.27
N TYR A 9 13.01 44.66 -47.99
CA TYR A 9 13.20 44.09 -46.66
C TYR A 9 14.52 43.33 -46.59
N THR A 10 15.35 43.69 -45.67
CA THR A 10 16.64 43.01 -45.40
C THR A 10 16.54 42.20 -44.13
N LEU A 11 16.95 40.94 -44.18
CA LEU A 11 17.00 40.09 -43.00
C LEU A 11 18.07 40.61 -42.03
N LEU A 12 17.65 40.98 -40.82
CA LEU A 12 18.49 41.44 -39.73
C LEU A 12 18.96 40.30 -38.83
N ASP A 13 18.03 39.46 -38.46
CA ASP A 13 18.31 38.42 -37.50
C ASP A 13 17.32 37.24 -37.66
N VAL A 14 17.80 36.06 -37.26
CA VAL A 14 16.99 34.84 -37.15
C VAL A 14 17.24 34.25 -35.78
N VAL A 15 16.21 34.25 -34.94
CA VAL A 15 16.22 33.64 -33.62
C VAL A 15 15.56 32.28 -33.67
N LYS A 16 16.26 31.25 -33.23
CA LYS A 16 15.72 29.92 -33.02
C LYS A 16 15.26 29.81 -31.56
N THR A 17 14.00 29.48 -31.34
CA THR A 17 13.47 29.22 -30.02
C THR A 17 12.87 27.81 -29.99
N ASP A 18 13.42 26.98 -29.12
CA ASP A 18 12.87 25.65 -28.87
C ASP A 18 11.65 25.80 -27.95
N GLN A 19 10.49 25.35 -28.41
CA GLN A 19 9.29 25.29 -27.60
C GLN A 19 9.19 23.91 -26.97
N ALA A 20 9.39 23.85 -25.64
CA ALA A 20 9.19 22.65 -24.86
C ALA A 20 7.74 22.60 -24.38
N GLU A 21 7.06 21.49 -24.63
CA GLU A 21 5.77 21.19 -24.03
C GLU A 21 5.97 20.22 -22.87
N THR A 22 5.32 20.52 -21.74
CA THR A 22 5.31 19.62 -20.59
C THR A 22 3.92 18.99 -20.49
N ASP A 23 3.91 17.68 -20.56
CA ASP A 23 2.71 16.87 -20.35
C ASP A 23 2.75 16.20 -18.96
N THR A 24 1.62 16.22 -18.26
CA THR A 24 1.50 15.69 -16.91
C THR A 24 0.35 14.70 -16.82
N LYS A 25 0.50 13.68 -16.00
CA LYS A 25 -0.57 12.72 -15.67
C LYS A 25 -0.43 12.22 -14.24
N ASP A 26 -1.55 11.80 -13.68
CA ASP A 26 -1.54 11.06 -12.41
C ASP A 26 -0.99 9.65 -12.66
N TYR A 27 -0.19 9.19 -11.72
CA TYR A 27 0.42 7.88 -11.77
C TYR A 27 0.42 7.24 -10.38
N ALA A 28 0.25 5.94 -10.34
CA ALA A 28 0.26 5.17 -9.11
C ALA A 28 0.96 3.83 -9.29
N GLU A 29 1.67 3.40 -8.27
CA GLU A 29 2.24 2.06 -8.15
C GLU A 29 1.80 1.40 -6.85
N VAL A 30 1.48 0.12 -6.92
CA VAL A 30 1.09 -0.69 -5.76
C VAL A 30 2.29 -1.52 -5.32
N ILE A 31 2.63 -1.40 -4.03
CA ILE A 31 3.72 -2.14 -3.39
C ILE A 31 3.16 -3.01 -2.29
N THR A 32 3.70 -4.20 -2.16
CA THR A 32 3.41 -5.11 -1.05
C THR A 32 4.62 -5.22 -0.14
N LEU A 33 4.37 -5.22 1.16
CA LEU A 33 5.36 -5.39 2.21
C LEU A 33 4.96 -6.56 3.10
N GLU A 34 5.86 -7.55 3.23
CA GLU A 34 5.70 -8.60 4.24
C GLU A 34 6.15 -8.08 5.60
N THR A 35 5.33 -8.29 6.62
CA THR A 35 5.58 -7.81 7.98
C THR A 35 5.08 -8.80 9.02
N ASP A 36 5.65 -8.76 10.21
CA ASP A 36 5.25 -9.60 11.34
C ASP A 36 4.11 -8.97 12.17
N THR A 37 3.74 -7.77 11.86
CA THR A 37 2.76 -7.00 12.63
C THR A 37 1.62 -6.48 11.77
N LYS A 38 0.45 -6.33 12.37
CA LYS A 38 -0.69 -5.58 11.81
C LYS A 38 -0.77 -4.14 12.35
N ASP A 39 0.15 -3.74 13.22
CA ASP A 39 0.21 -2.40 13.76
C ASP A 39 0.59 -1.40 12.66
N MET A 40 -0.34 -0.51 12.34
CA MET A 40 -0.19 0.46 11.25
C MET A 40 0.99 1.40 11.47
N ALA A 41 1.26 1.81 12.71
CA ALA A 41 2.38 2.69 13.01
C ALA A 41 3.73 2.03 12.70
N LEU A 42 3.87 0.73 12.99
CA LEU A 42 5.07 -0.03 12.69
C LEU A 42 5.20 -0.33 11.19
N ILE A 43 4.09 -0.55 10.50
CA ILE A 43 4.07 -0.75 9.05
C ILE A 43 4.53 0.52 8.34
N ILE A 44 3.99 1.67 8.72
CA ILE A 44 4.37 2.97 8.14
C ILE A 44 5.86 3.27 8.30
N GLN A 45 6.46 2.89 9.42
CA GLN A 45 7.90 3.06 9.65
C GLN A 45 8.78 2.23 8.71
N GLN A 46 8.26 1.15 8.14
CA GLN A 46 8.96 0.29 7.20
C GLN A 46 8.82 0.74 5.74
N LEU A 47 7.92 1.69 5.47
CA LEU A 47 7.67 2.19 4.13
C LEU A 47 8.65 3.31 3.76
N GLU A 48 9.01 3.36 2.49
CA GLU A 48 9.72 4.50 1.92
C GLU A 48 8.82 5.74 1.97
N LEU A 49 9.39 6.88 2.34
CA LEU A 49 8.66 8.15 2.43
C LEU A 49 8.21 8.67 1.06
N SER A 50 8.96 8.32 0.02
CA SER A 50 8.66 8.67 -1.35
C SER A 50 9.34 7.70 -2.31
N MET A 51 8.85 7.65 -3.54
CA MET A 51 9.40 6.80 -4.59
C MET A 51 9.56 7.61 -5.87
N ASP A 52 10.77 7.66 -6.40
CA ASP A 52 11.03 8.24 -7.71
C ASP A 52 10.74 7.20 -8.79
N VAL A 53 9.98 7.59 -9.79
CA VAL A 53 9.58 6.71 -10.89
C VAL A 53 9.92 7.30 -12.24
N THR A 54 10.20 6.39 -13.18
CA THR A 54 10.33 6.68 -14.60
C THR A 54 9.51 5.66 -15.36
N THR A 55 8.51 6.12 -16.10
CA THR A 55 7.64 5.25 -16.88
C THR A 55 8.28 4.88 -18.22
N GLU A 56 7.81 3.82 -18.85
CA GLU A 56 8.33 3.38 -20.17
C GLU A 56 8.15 4.43 -21.26
N ASP A 57 7.11 5.25 -21.17
CA ASP A 57 6.82 6.36 -22.09
C ASP A 57 7.52 7.68 -21.71
N GLY A 58 8.47 7.64 -20.76
CA GLY A 58 9.38 8.73 -20.44
C GLY A 58 8.87 9.77 -19.46
N TYR A 59 7.78 9.50 -18.74
CA TYR A 59 7.33 10.35 -17.64
C TYR A 59 8.16 10.08 -16.39
N THR A 60 8.47 11.13 -15.66
CA THR A 60 9.22 11.05 -14.39
C THR A 60 8.47 11.83 -13.31
N GLY A 61 8.63 11.39 -12.08
CA GLY A 61 8.04 12.07 -10.93
C GLY A 61 8.33 11.35 -9.63
N THR A 62 7.85 11.92 -8.54
CA THR A 62 7.97 11.36 -7.20
C THR A 62 6.58 11.00 -6.68
N LEU A 63 6.42 9.77 -6.26
CA LEU A 63 5.18 9.24 -5.68
C LEU A 63 5.27 9.25 -4.16
N MET A 64 4.15 9.51 -3.51
CA MET A 64 3.99 9.47 -2.05
C MET A 64 3.04 8.35 -1.65
N PRO A 65 3.26 7.69 -0.50
CA PRO A 65 2.37 6.63 -0.05
C PRO A 65 1.01 7.18 0.38
N ASP A 66 -0.05 6.50 -0.03
CA ASP A 66 -1.41 6.77 0.42
C ASP A 66 -1.66 6.04 1.75
N TYR A 67 -1.28 6.65 2.86
CA TYR A 67 -1.40 6.05 4.18
C TYR A 67 -2.82 5.61 4.55
N PRO A 68 -3.89 6.41 4.31
CA PRO A 68 -5.26 5.97 4.60
C PRO A 68 -5.72 4.77 3.80
N GLY A 69 -5.13 4.53 2.63
CA GLY A 69 -5.47 3.43 1.74
C GLY A 69 -4.70 2.13 2.00
N ILE A 70 -3.81 2.09 3.01
CA ILE A 70 -3.05 0.88 3.33
C ILE A 70 -3.98 -0.22 3.82
N THR A 71 -3.87 -1.39 3.21
CA THR A 71 -4.58 -2.60 3.65
C THR A 71 -3.60 -3.63 4.19
N VAL A 72 -4.01 -4.36 5.21
CA VAL A 72 -3.20 -5.40 5.85
C VAL A 72 -3.99 -6.69 5.91
N GLU A 73 -3.43 -7.75 5.35
CA GLU A 73 -4.02 -9.08 5.35
C GLU A 73 -3.06 -10.09 5.98
N ALA A 74 -3.63 -11.14 6.59
CA ALA A 74 -2.81 -12.22 7.11
C ALA A 74 -2.20 -13.03 5.97
N LYS A 75 -0.89 -13.27 6.04
CA LYS A 75 -0.15 -14.06 5.05
C LYS A 75 -0.53 -15.54 5.11
N GLY A 76 -0.90 -16.03 6.28
CA GLY A 76 -1.28 -17.41 6.53
C GLY A 76 -1.62 -17.63 7.99
N TYR A 77 -2.10 -18.82 8.33
CA TYR A 77 -2.50 -19.16 9.68
C TYR A 77 -1.85 -20.47 10.10
N LYS A 78 -1.53 -20.57 11.40
CA LYS A 78 -1.21 -21.82 12.09
C LYS A 78 -2.20 -22.05 13.21
N THR A 79 -2.37 -23.31 13.56
CA THR A 79 -3.19 -23.74 14.69
C THR A 79 -2.28 -24.08 15.87
N SER A 80 -2.57 -23.49 17.01
CA SER A 80 -1.97 -23.85 18.30
C SER A 80 -2.99 -24.66 19.10
N SER A 81 -2.56 -25.73 19.72
CA SER A 81 -3.42 -26.55 20.61
C SER A 81 -2.76 -26.69 21.97
N ARG A 82 -3.59 -26.71 22.98
CA ARG A 82 -3.17 -26.97 24.38
C ARG A 82 -4.17 -27.89 25.04
N THR A 83 -3.70 -28.71 26.01
CA THR A 83 -4.56 -29.48 26.88
C THR A 83 -5.17 -28.59 27.95
N VAL A 84 -6.47 -28.66 28.12
CA VAL A 84 -7.20 -28.02 29.19
C VAL A 84 -7.77 -29.09 30.13
N THR A 85 -7.79 -28.82 31.43
CA THR A 85 -8.29 -29.75 32.45
C THR A 85 -9.27 -29.04 33.36
N ALA A 86 -10.21 -29.82 33.90
CA ALA A 86 -11.12 -29.38 34.94
C ALA A 86 -11.32 -30.52 35.94
N THR A 87 -11.39 -30.18 37.21
CA THR A 87 -11.60 -31.13 38.29
C THR A 87 -13.03 -31.01 38.82
N ARG A 88 -13.68 -32.16 39.09
CA ARG A 88 -15.02 -32.24 39.70
C ARG A 88 -14.96 -33.22 40.86
N SER A 89 -15.65 -32.90 41.93
CA SER A 89 -15.83 -33.76 43.09
C SER A 89 -17.17 -34.44 43.09
N TYR A 90 -17.13 -35.73 43.36
CA TYR A 90 -18.34 -36.57 43.49
C TYR A 90 -18.27 -37.29 44.84
N PRO A 91 -18.94 -36.73 45.87
CA PRO A 91 -18.92 -37.34 47.21
C PRO A 91 -19.99 -38.42 47.39
N ASN A 92 -19.81 -39.24 48.42
CA ASN A 92 -20.80 -40.20 48.90
C ASN A 92 -21.25 -41.24 47.86
N LEU A 93 -20.31 -41.73 47.07
CA LEU A 93 -20.56 -42.80 46.12
C LEU A 93 -20.57 -44.17 46.87
N SER A 94 -21.40 -45.07 46.39
CA SER A 94 -21.55 -46.41 47.00
C SER A 94 -20.39 -47.34 46.77
N ASP A 95 -19.60 -47.07 45.72
CA ASP A 95 -18.44 -47.89 45.33
C ASP A 95 -17.41 -47.03 44.59
N ALA A 96 -16.15 -47.50 44.55
CA ALA A 96 -15.08 -46.89 43.77
C ALA A 96 -15.18 -47.38 42.31
N ASP A 97 -16.24 -47.02 41.63
CA ASP A 97 -16.53 -47.39 40.27
C ASP A 97 -16.72 -46.18 39.39
N THR A 98 -15.90 -46.08 38.33
CA THR A 98 -15.92 -44.95 37.39
C THR A 98 -17.25 -44.84 36.61
N SER A 99 -18.03 -45.93 36.55
CA SER A 99 -19.37 -45.90 35.94
C SER A 99 -20.38 -45.00 36.68
N LEU A 100 -20.09 -44.68 37.96
CA LEU A 100 -20.88 -43.77 38.77
C LEU A 100 -20.60 -42.30 38.52
N ILE A 101 -19.60 -42.03 37.70
CA ILE A 101 -19.13 -40.67 37.38
C ILE A 101 -19.43 -40.36 35.92
N PRO A 102 -19.84 -39.12 35.56
CA PRO A 102 -20.03 -38.73 34.17
C PRO A 102 -18.76 -38.93 33.37
N ARG A 103 -18.84 -39.50 32.17
CA ARG A 103 -17.72 -39.68 31.25
C ARG A 103 -17.25 -38.36 30.64
N THR A 104 -18.15 -37.43 30.49
CA THR A 104 -17.88 -36.09 29.91
C THR A 104 -18.55 -35.02 30.74
N ILE A 105 -17.94 -33.87 30.74
CA ILE A 105 -18.52 -32.63 31.31
C ILE A 105 -18.42 -31.51 30.32
N GLN A 106 -19.26 -30.50 30.52
CA GLN A 106 -19.13 -29.22 29.82
C GLN A 106 -18.41 -28.23 30.73
N ASP A 107 -17.36 -27.64 30.22
CA ASP A 107 -16.57 -26.63 30.92
C ASP A 107 -16.10 -25.54 29.92
N GLY A 108 -16.51 -24.28 30.20
CA GLY A 108 -16.17 -23.15 29.33
C GLY A 108 -16.59 -23.34 27.88
N GLY A 109 -17.75 -23.97 27.62
CA GLY A 109 -18.24 -24.23 26.27
C GLY A 109 -17.54 -25.40 25.55
N ARG A 110 -16.70 -26.15 26.26
CA ARG A 110 -16.00 -27.34 25.74
C ARG A 110 -16.50 -28.59 26.42
N THR A 111 -16.51 -29.69 25.66
CA THR A 111 -16.70 -31.02 26.20
C THR A 111 -15.36 -31.60 26.63
N LEU A 112 -15.22 -31.88 27.90
CA LEU A 112 -14.05 -32.56 28.46
C LEU A 112 -14.40 -34.00 28.80
N THR A 113 -13.43 -34.89 28.58
CA THR A 113 -13.58 -36.33 28.81
C THR A 113 -12.83 -36.74 30.07
N LEU A 114 -13.39 -37.66 30.83
CA LEU A 114 -12.77 -38.20 32.04
C LEU A 114 -11.40 -38.76 31.73
N ALA A 115 -10.36 -38.26 32.41
CA ALA A 115 -8.97 -38.63 32.23
C ALA A 115 -8.40 -39.39 33.44
N ASP A 116 -8.77 -39.00 34.64
CA ASP A 116 -8.28 -39.62 35.90
C ASP A 116 -9.31 -39.44 37.01
N VAL A 117 -9.31 -40.37 37.95
CA VAL A 117 -10.13 -40.35 39.18
C VAL A 117 -9.28 -40.72 40.36
N GLN A 118 -9.31 -39.91 41.39
CA GLN A 118 -8.72 -40.17 42.69
C GLN A 118 -9.86 -40.57 43.66
N TRP A 119 -9.70 -41.68 44.31
CA TRP A 119 -10.69 -42.21 45.23
C TRP A 119 -10.25 -42.06 46.68
N GLN A 120 -11.17 -41.66 47.54
CA GLN A 120 -10.99 -41.62 48.99
C GLN A 120 -12.16 -42.26 49.69
N GLU A 121 -11.88 -43.29 50.49
CA GLU A 121 -12.90 -43.92 51.34
C GLU A 121 -13.13 -43.12 52.61
N ALA A 122 -14.39 -42.91 52.95
CA ALA A 122 -14.81 -42.21 54.15
C ALA A 122 -16.11 -42.77 54.69
N GLY A 123 -16.05 -43.48 55.80
CA GLY A 123 -17.26 -43.98 56.50
C GLY A 123 -18.12 -44.97 55.69
N GLY A 124 -17.50 -45.80 54.89
CA GLY A 124 -18.19 -46.81 54.05
C GLY A 124 -18.66 -46.27 52.70
N PHE A 125 -18.40 -45.02 52.43
CA PHE A 125 -18.62 -44.38 51.13
C PHE A 125 -17.34 -43.95 50.48
N TYR A 126 -17.41 -43.67 49.16
CA TYR A 126 -16.25 -43.24 48.39
C TYR A 126 -16.47 -41.82 47.88
N ASN A 127 -15.46 -40.97 48.04
CA ASN A 127 -15.39 -39.66 47.45
C ASN A 127 -14.46 -39.71 46.24
N ALA A 128 -14.91 -39.24 45.10
CA ALA A 128 -14.12 -39.17 43.88
C ALA A 128 -13.70 -37.72 43.60
N SER A 129 -12.43 -37.56 43.22
CA SER A 129 -11.94 -36.34 42.59
C SER A 129 -11.60 -36.66 41.14
N ALA A 130 -12.47 -36.27 40.24
CA ALA A 130 -12.35 -36.61 38.83
C ALA A 130 -11.69 -35.45 38.05
N THR A 131 -10.69 -35.78 37.26
CA THR A 131 -10.04 -34.85 36.34
C THR A 131 -10.49 -35.16 34.92
N TYR A 132 -11.00 -34.13 34.28
CA TYR A 132 -11.44 -34.19 32.89
C TYR A 132 -10.46 -33.40 32.03
N SER A 133 -10.21 -33.85 30.82
CA SER A 133 -9.31 -33.20 29.88
C SER A 133 -9.91 -33.09 28.49
N GLY A 134 -9.41 -32.12 27.76
CA GLY A 134 -9.77 -31.86 26.38
C GLY A 134 -8.70 -31.00 25.71
N THR A 135 -8.92 -30.71 24.46
CA THR A 135 -8.01 -29.87 23.67
C THR A 135 -8.66 -28.54 23.32
N ALA A 136 -7.98 -27.46 23.60
CA ALA A 136 -8.33 -26.12 23.12
C ALA A 136 -7.43 -25.76 21.96
N SER A 137 -8.00 -25.34 20.84
CA SER A 137 -7.27 -24.91 19.66
C SER A 137 -7.54 -23.44 19.37
N SER A 138 -6.51 -22.73 18.94
CA SER A 138 -6.62 -21.37 18.46
C SER A 138 -5.82 -21.19 17.17
N LYS A 139 -6.33 -20.34 16.27
CA LYS A 139 -5.60 -19.94 15.05
C LYS A 139 -4.90 -18.61 15.32
N TYR A 140 -3.71 -18.48 14.78
CA TYR A 140 -2.96 -17.23 14.78
C TYR A 140 -2.32 -17.00 13.41
N ALA A 141 -2.19 -15.75 13.02
CA ALA A 141 -1.54 -15.36 11.78
C ALA A 141 -0.02 -15.61 11.87
N THR A 142 0.57 -16.13 10.80
CA THR A 142 2.02 -16.38 10.73
C THR A 142 2.82 -15.18 10.25
N GLY A 143 2.14 -14.17 9.77
CA GLY A 143 2.65 -12.91 9.25
C GLY A 143 1.56 -12.16 8.53
N TYR A 144 1.90 -11.00 8.01
CA TYR A 144 0.96 -10.10 7.33
C TYR A 144 1.57 -9.60 6.04
N ILE A 145 0.70 -9.23 5.12
CA ILE A 145 1.06 -8.52 3.88
C ILE A 145 0.34 -7.17 3.92
N ALA A 146 1.11 -6.10 3.93
CA ALA A 146 0.60 -4.75 3.77
C ALA A 146 0.66 -4.39 2.28
N THR A 147 -0.43 -3.83 1.76
CA THR A 147 -0.53 -3.32 0.39
C THR A 147 -0.65 -1.81 0.46
N VAL A 148 0.25 -1.12 -0.22
CA VAL A 148 0.37 0.33 -0.22
C VAL A 148 0.36 0.84 -1.64
N GLU A 149 -0.43 1.84 -1.92
CA GLU A 149 -0.43 2.56 -3.18
C GLU A 149 0.38 3.84 -3.04
N TYR A 150 1.40 4.01 -3.89
CA TYR A 150 2.16 5.25 -4.02
C TYR A 150 1.59 6.04 -5.18
N LYS A 151 1.22 7.29 -4.94
CA LYS A 151 0.55 8.17 -5.91
C LYS A 151 1.32 9.46 -6.10
N GLY A 152 1.21 10.03 -7.28
CA GLY A 152 1.75 11.34 -7.58
C GLY A 152 1.53 11.73 -9.03
N GLU A 153 1.93 12.94 -9.35
CA GLU A 153 1.95 13.45 -10.70
C GLU A 153 3.31 13.19 -11.33
N VAL A 154 3.30 12.67 -12.54
CA VAL A 154 4.50 12.48 -13.36
C VAL A 154 4.42 13.36 -14.58
N SER A 155 5.57 13.84 -15.04
CA SER A 155 5.67 14.75 -16.18
C SER A 155 6.70 14.30 -17.19
N ARG A 156 6.45 14.68 -18.43
CA ARG A 156 7.37 14.50 -19.54
C ARG A 156 7.48 15.81 -20.31
N THR A 157 8.70 16.24 -20.53
CA THR A 157 8.99 17.41 -21.37
C THR A 157 9.41 16.94 -22.75
N SER A 158 8.69 17.37 -23.78
CA SER A 158 9.04 17.14 -25.18
C SER A 158 9.36 18.47 -25.86
N CYS A 159 10.30 18.43 -26.78
CA CYS A 159 10.67 19.59 -27.59
C CYS A 159 10.30 19.30 -29.05
N ASP A 160 9.00 19.34 -29.33
CA ASP A 160 8.45 18.91 -30.62
C ASP A 160 8.36 20.04 -31.64
N THR A 161 8.48 21.29 -31.18
CA THR A 161 8.31 22.48 -32.04
C THR A 161 9.49 23.42 -31.90
N VAL A 162 10.09 23.76 -33.03
CA VAL A 162 11.12 24.81 -33.13
C VAL A 162 10.52 26.02 -33.82
N LEU A 163 10.51 27.16 -33.14
CA LEU A 163 10.05 28.41 -33.69
C LEU A 163 11.24 29.23 -34.20
N TYR A 164 11.24 29.54 -35.47
CA TYR A 164 12.17 30.49 -36.07
C TYR A 164 11.53 31.84 -36.24
N THR A 165 12.05 32.86 -35.59
CA THR A 165 11.60 34.25 -35.76
C THR A 165 12.64 35.00 -36.59
N ALA A 166 12.26 35.42 -37.80
CA ALA A 166 13.08 36.22 -38.68
C ALA A 166 12.65 37.69 -38.57
N THR A 167 13.60 38.54 -38.25
CA THR A 167 13.39 39.99 -38.17
C THR A 167 13.94 40.67 -39.40
N PHE A 168 13.12 41.48 -40.05
CA PHE A 168 13.52 42.18 -41.27
C PHE A 168 13.40 43.72 -41.04
N ALA A 169 14.34 44.48 -41.55
CA ALA A 169 14.20 45.92 -41.65
C ALA A 169 13.77 46.33 -43.05
N SER A 170 12.83 47.22 -43.14
CA SER A 170 12.39 47.82 -44.39
C SER A 170 13.13 49.12 -44.67
N HIS A 171 13.61 49.26 -45.91
CA HIS A 171 14.21 50.48 -46.41
C HIS A 171 13.29 51.06 -47.48
N GLY A 172 12.76 52.25 -47.26
CA GLY A 172 12.05 53.02 -48.29
C GLY A 172 13.04 53.66 -49.21
N GLU A 173 12.83 53.56 -50.55
CA GLU A 173 13.57 54.41 -51.48
C GLU A 173 13.16 55.88 -51.25
N THR A 174 14.10 56.72 -50.81
CA THR A 174 13.88 58.18 -50.83
C THR A 174 14.03 58.62 -52.29
N HIS A 175 12.91 58.78 -52.97
CA HIS A 175 12.88 59.56 -54.21
C HIS A 175 13.24 61.02 -53.87
N SER A 176 14.44 61.41 -54.12
CA SER A 176 14.85 62.81 -54.21
C SER A 176 14.26 63.34 -55.49
N GLU A 177 13.12 64.02 -55.40
CA GLU A 177 12.61 64.90 -56.47
C GLU A 177 13.51 66.10 -56.56
N ASN A 178 14.39 66.04 -57.53
CA ASN A 178 15.14 67.25 -57.95
C ASN A 178 14.23 68.01 -58.93
N SER A 179 13.51 69.04 -58.46
CA SER A 179 12.74 69.98 -59.30
C SER A 179 13.77 70.91 -59.96
N PRO A 180 13.77 71.06 -61.30
CA PRO A 180 14.49 72.15 -61.93
C PRO A 180 13.70 73.43 -61.84
N GLN A 181 14.33 74.46 -61.33
CA GLN A 181 13.80 75.81 -61.40
C GLN A 181 13.83 76.33 -62.83
N PRO A 182 12.75 77.09 -63.31
CA PRO A 182 12.79 77.79 -64.53
C PRO A 182 13.44 79.19 -64.35
N THR A 183 14.25 79.54 -65.29
CA THR A 183 14.77 80.90 -65.54
C THR A 183 13.72 81.88 -65.89
#